data_f502ab06dac9902577f86d53f8704ff8
#
_entry.id   f502ab06dac9902577f86d53f8704ff8
#
_cell.length_a   1.000
_cell.length_b   1.000
_cell.length_c   1.000
_cell.angle_alpha   90.00
_cell.angle_beta   90.00
_cell.angle_gamma   90.00
#
_symmetry.space_group_name_H-M   'P 1'
#
loop_
_entity.id
_entity.type
_entity.pdbx_description
1 polymer ?
#
loop_
_entity_poly.entity_id
_entity_poly.type
_entity_poly.pdbx_seq_one_letter_code
_entity_poly.pdbx_strand_id
1 'polypeptide(L)'
;MVRRKKLLSGVLLLSGMLCTGRVMAQQWLYKQAAVPIEYRVKDLLGRMTIEEKVGQLCCPLGWEMYTKTGKNEVTVSELYKKKMAEAPVGSFWAVLRADPWTQKTLETGLSPELSAKALNALQKYAVEETRLGIPVLFAEECPHGHMAIGTTVFPTALSAASTWNEGLMLKMGEAIALEARLQGANIGYGPVLDVAREPRWSRMEETFGEDPVLTTIMGVAMMKGMQGKVQNDGKHLYATLKHFAAYGVPESGHNGSRANCGMRQLLSEYLPPFRKAVKEGAGTLMTSYNAIDGVPCTANKELLTDVLRNQWGFKGFVYSDLISIEGIVGMRAAKDNKEAAVKALKAGLDMDLGGNAFGKNLKKAYE
;
A
#
# COMPACT_ATOMS: atom_id res chain seq x y z
N MET A 1 -71.73 -42.24 58.47
CA MET A 1 -70.74 -41.13 58.32
C MET A 1 -69.74 -41.62 57.31
N VAL A 2 -69.88 -41.27 56.06
CA VAL A 2 -68.98 -41.70 54.99
C VAL A 2 -68.48 -40.50 54.22
N ARG A 3 -67.18 -40.23 54.29
CA ARG A 3 -66.51 -39.11 53.57
C ARG A 3 -66.14 -39.61 52.15
N ARG A 4 -66.74 -38.98 51.18
CA ARG A 4 -66.36 -39.12 49.76
C ARG A 4 -65.06 -38.41 49.47
N LYS A 5 -64.06 -39.13 48.92
CA LYS A 5 -62.85 -38.54 48.34
C LYS A 5 -63.14 -38.21 46.87
N LYS A 6 -62.93 -36.95 46.47
CA LYS A 6 -62.94 -36.47 45.07
C LYS A 6 -61.57 -36.75 44.46
N LEU A 7 -61.49 -37.47 43.40
CA LEU A 7 -60.30 -37.55 42.49
C LEU A 7 -60.31 -36.30 41.67
N LEU A 8 -59.20 -35.58 41.73
CA LEU A 8 -58.85 -34.54 40.74
C LEU A 8 -57.94 -35.16 39.68
N SER A 9 -58.44 -35.22 38.42
CA SER A 9 -57.65 -35.59 37.26
C SER A 9 -56.85 -34.35 36.85
N GLY A 10 -55.52 -34.44 37.02
CA GLY A 10 -54.58 -33.42 36.52
C GLY A 10 -54.27 -33.68 35.05
N VAL A 11 -54.70 -32.78 34.17
CA VAL A 11 -54.26 -32.75 32.78
C VAL A 11 -52.90 -32.07 32.72
N LEU A 12 -51.81 -32.83 32.44
CA LEU A 12 -50.48 -32.27 32.12
C LEU A 12 -50.53 -31.71 30.71
N LEU A 13 -50.54 -30.38 30.60
CA LEU A 13 -50.25 -29.64 29.38
C LEU A 13 -48.70 -29.64 29.21
N LEU A 14 -48.16 -30.47 28.31
CA LEU A 14 -46.82 -30.34 27.79
C LEU A 14 -46.78 -29.12 26.84
N SER A 15 -46.38 -27.96 27.35
CA SER A 15 -45.99 -26.85 26.53
C SER A 15 -44.61 -27.13 25.91
N GLY A 16 -44.63 -27.55 24.66
CA GLY A 16 -43.41 -27.66 23.83
C GLY A 16 -42.80 -26.26 23.62
N MET A 17 -41.75 -25.98 24.38
CA MET A 17 -40.85 -24.85 24.06
C MET A 17 -40.12 -25.20 22.77
N LEU A 18 -40.63 -24.70 21.65
CA LEU A 18 -39.88 -24.60 20.41
C LEU A 18 -38.70 -23.57 20.69
N CYS A 19 -37.57 -24.10 21.12
CA CYS A 19 -36.32 -23.39 21.02
C CYS A 19 -36.02 -23.18 19.54
N THR A 20 -36.48 -22.04 19.00
CA THR A 20 -35.91 -21.50 17.76
C THR A 20 -34.46 -21.11 18.05
N GLY A 21 -33.57 -22.07 17.95
CA GLY A 21 -32.15 -21.83 17.93
C GLY A 21 -31.87 -20.92 16.74
N ARG A 22 -31.80 -19.59 16.98
CA ARG A 22 -31.08 -18.72 16.08
C ARG A 22 -29.68 -19.30 16.02
N VAL A 23 -29.37 -20.00 14.92
CA VAL A 23 -27.99 -20.23 14.51
C VAL A 23 -27.39 -18.86 14.33
N MET A 24 -26.79 -18.33 15.40
CA MET A 24 -25.91 -17.17 15.30
C MET A 24 -24.82 -17.61 14.33
N ALA A 25 -24.90 -17.13 13.10
CA ALA A 25 -23.83 -17.36 12.13
C ALA A 25 -22.55 -16.96 12.83
N GLN A 26 -21.68 -17.94 13.06
CA GLN A 26 -20.44 -17.75 13.81
C GLN A 26 -19.64 -16.69 13.06
N GLN A 27 -19.65 -15.47 13.55
CA GLN A 27 -18.93 -14.35 12.93
C GLN A 27 -17.46 -14.72 12.91
N TRP A 28 -16.84 -14.73 11.74
CA TRP A 28 -15.45 -15.08 11.59
C TRP A 28 -14.57 -14.21 12.50
N LEU A 29 -13.60 -14.86 13.16
CA LEU A 29 -12.78 -14.22 14.18
C LEU A 29 -12.05 -12.98 13.63
N TYR A 30 -11.55 -13.05 12.40
CA TYR A 30 -10.82 -11.93 11.77
C TYR A 30 -11.69 -10.69 11.53
N LYS A 31 -13.02 -10.81 11.48
CA LYS A 31 -13.96 -9.69 11.33
C LYS A 31 -14.30 -8.99 12.65
N GLN A 32 -13.86 -9.53 13.78
CA GLN A 32 -14.16 -8.99 15.10
C GLN A 32 -13.08 -7.97 15.52
N ALA A 33 -13.41 -6.69 15.53
CA ALA A 33 -12.45 -5.61 15.81
C ALA A 33 -11.83 -5.69 17.24
N ALA A 34 -12.54 -6.25 18.20
CA ALA A 34 -12.06 -6.40 19.58
C ALA A 34 -11.01 -7.51 19.76
N VAL A 35 -10.86 -8.41 18.78
CA VAL A 35 -9.86 -9.47 18.82
C VAL A 35 -8.48 -8.92 18.44
N PRO A 36 -7.40 -9.27 19.17
CA PRO A 36 -6.05 -8.84 18.82
C PRO A 36 -5.65 -9.22 17.38
N ILE A 37 -4.86 -8.34 16.74
CA ILE A 37 -4.54 -8.43 15.30
C ILE A 37 -3.91 -9.79 14.95
N GLU A 38 -3.01 -10.32 15.76
CA GLU A 38 -2.30 -11.58 15.51
C GLU A 38 -3.27 -12.77 15.36
N TYR A 39 -4.29 -12.83 16.20
CA TYR A 39 -5.32 -13.87 16.10
C TYR A 39 -6.21 -13.70 14.89
N ARG A 40 -6.56 -12.44 14.55
CA ARG A 40 -7.33 -12.12 13.36
C ARG A 40 -6.58 -12.49 12.09
N VAL A 41 -5.30 -12.15 12.00
CA VAL A 41 -4.42 -12.50 10.87
C VAL A 41 -4.29 -14.00 10.74
N LYS A 42 -4.07 -14.73 11.84
CA LYS A 42 -3.97 -16.20 11.82
C LYS A 42 -5.26 -16.86 11.34
N ASP A 43 -6.41 -16.40 11.81
CA ASP A 43 -7.72 -16.91 11.38
C ASP A 43 -7.96 -16.64 9.89
N LEU A 44 -7.68 -15.42 9.43
CA LEU A 44 -7.82 -15.04 8.01
C LEU A 44 -6.91 -15.89 7.11
N LEU A 45 -5.62 -15.98 7.42
CA LEU A 45 -4.64 -16.76 6.65
C LEU A 45 -5.02 -18.24 6.55
N GLY A 46 -5.62 -18.79 7.60
CA GLY A 46 -6.11 -20.19 7.61
C GLY A 46 -7.33 -20.43 6.70
N ARG A 47 -8.06 -19.35 6.36
CA ARG A 47 -9.24 -19.40 5.48
C ARG A 47 -8.94 -19.13 4.02
N MET A 48 -7.83 -18.44 3.73
CA MET A 48 -7.43 -18.02 2.40
C MET A 48 -6.92 -19.19 1.56
N THR A 49 -7.36 -19.24 0.30
CA THR A 49 -6.74 -20.07 -0.72
C THR A 49 -5.38 -19.51 -1.13
N ILE A 50 -4.60 -20.27 -1.90
CA ILE A 50 -3.31 -19.78 -2.40
C ILE A 50 -3.50 -18.59 -3.36
N GLU A 51 -4.54 -18.59 -4.18
CA GLU A 51 -4.88 -17.51 -5.09
C GLU A 51 -5.20 -16.23 -4.30
N GLU A 52 -6.00 -16.32 -3.26
CA GLU A 52 -6.33 -15.18 -2.40
C GLU A 52 -5.10 -14.64 -1.67
N LYS A 53 -4.19 -15.51 -1.20
CA LYS A 53 -2.93 -15.08 -0.61
C LYS A 53 -2.06 -14.35 -1.61
N VAL A 54 -1.92 -14.89 -2.81
CA VAL A 54 -1.16 -14.25 -3.89
C VAL A 54 -1.81 -12.93 -4.32
N GLY A 55 -3.15 -12.89 -4.42
CA GLY A 55 -3.89 -11.66 -4.72
C GLY A 55 -3.58 -10.52 -3.73
N GLN A 56 -3.49 -10.83 -2.43
CA GLN A 56 -3.15 -9.83 -1.41
C GLN A 56 -1.74 -9.23 -1.58
N LEU A 57 -0.84 -9.87 -2.32
CA LEU A 57 0.49 -9.37 -2.63
C LEU A 57 0.54 -8.58 -3.95
N CYS A 58 -0.60 -8.28 -4.57
CA CYS A 58 -0.70 -7.57 -5.85
C CYS A 58 -1.29 -6.18 -5.67
N CYS A 59 -0.70 -5.20 -6.36
CA CYS A 59 -1.15 -3.80 -6.43
C CYS A 59 -1.23 -3.35 -7.89
N PRO A 60 -2.27 -3.73 -8.65
CA PRO A 60 -2.43 -3.30 -10.04
C PRO A 60 -2.79 -1.82 -10.18
N LEU A 61 -2.72 -1.32 -11.43
CA LEU A 61 -3.12 0.02 -11.82
C LEU A 61 -4.62 0.24 -11.59
N GLY A 62 -5.00 1.41 -11.09
CA GLY A 62 -6.32 1.65 -10.53
C GLY A 62 -7.26 2.57 -11.32
N TRP A 63 -6.78 3.40 -12.24
CA TRP A 63 -7.60 4.44 -12.91
C TRP A 63 -8.68 3.92 -13.86
N GLU A 64 -8.72 2.62 -14.15
CA GLU A 64 -9.77 1.95 -14.92
C GLU A 64 -10.73 1.14 -14.03
N MET A 65 -10.58 1.20 -12.72
CA MET A 65 -11.38 0.41 -11.78
C MET A 65 -12.77 0.98 -11.54
N TYR A 66 -13.03 2.19 -11.97
CA TYR A 66 -14.34 2.85 -11.92
C TYR A 66 -14.84 3.20 -13.32
N THR A 67 -16.15 3.39 -13.45
CA THR A 67 -16.82 3.94 -14.63
C THR A 67 -17.61 5.17 -14.22
N LYS A 68 -17.31 6.34 -14.84
CA LYS A 68 -18.08 7.56 -14.67
C LYS A 68 -19.30 7.48 -15.59
N THR A 69 -20.49 7.38 -15.01
CA THR A 69 -21.77 7.19 -15.74
C THR A 69 -22.52 8.49 -15.97
N GLY A 70 -22.13 9.57 -15.31
CA GLY A 70 -22.73 10.90 -15.44
C GLY A 70 -21.87 11.97 -14.78
N LYS A 71 -22.35 13.22 -14.81
CA LYS A 71 -21.62 14.34 -14.21
C LYS A 71 -21.32 14.12 -12.72
N ASN A 72 -22.25 13.52 -11.99
CA ASN A 72 -22.19 13.32 -10.53
C ASN A 72 -22.29 11.84 -10.14
N GLU A 73 -22.13 10.92 -11.09
CA GLU A 73 -22.32 9.50 -10.89
C GLU A 73 -21.09 8.70 -11.30
N VAL A 74 -20.75 7.75 -10.45
CA VAL A 74 -19.64 6.83 -10.65
C VAL A 74 -20.02 5.46 -10.11
N THR A 75 -19.61 4.42 -10.79
CA THR A 75 -19.85 3.03 -10.41
C THR A 75 -18.57 2.18 -10.54
N VAL A 76 -18.60 1.00 -9.96
CA VAL A 76 -17.54 0.01 -10.10
C VAL A 76 -17.47 -0.49 -11.54
N SER A 77 -16.27 -0.55 -12.14
CA SER A 77 -16.10 -1.06 -13.50
C SER A 77 -16.18 -2.59 -13.56
N GLU A 78 -16.52 -3.13 -14.73
CA GLU A 78 -16.50 -4.58 -14.96
C GLU A 78 -15.08 -5.16 -14.82
N LEU A 79 -14.04 -4.38 -15.14
CA LEU A 79 -12.66 -4.78 -14.95
C LEU A 79 -12.32 -4.99 -13.46
N TYR A 80 -12.80 -4.11 -12.58
CA TYR A 80 -12.63 -4.28 -11.13
C TYR A 80 -13.32 -5.55 -10.64
N LYS A 81 -14.59 -5.74 -11.01
CA LYS A 81 -15.36 -6.93 -10.63
C LYS A 81 -14.64 -8.21 -11.05
N LYS A 82 -14.17 -8.26 -12.29
CA LYS A 82 -13.41 -9.40 -12.82
C LYS A 82 -12.15 -9.66 -12.00
N LYS A 83 -11.33 -8.63 -11.74
CA LYS A 83 -10.10 -8.77 -10.94
C LYS A 83 -10.37 -9.29 -9.54
N MET A 84 -11.39 -8.74 -8.87
CA MET A 84 -11.75 -9.15 -7.51
C MET A 84 -12.36 -10.55 -7.45
N ALA A 85 -12.99 -11.02 -8.52
CA ALA A 85 -13.52 -12.39 -8.61
C ALA A 85 -12.42 -13.43 -8.89
N GLU A 86 -11.41 -13.08 -9.69
CA GLU A 86 -10.26 -13.96 -9.99
C GLU A 86 -9.37 -14.18 -8.77
N ALA A 87 -8.93 -13.10 -8.14
CA ALA A 87 -8.16 -13.10 -6.90
C ALA A 87 -8.27 -11.73 -6.24
N PRO A 88 -8.94 -11.59 -5.08
CA PRO A 88 -9.05 -10.29 -4.42
C PRO A 88 -7.67 -9.69 -4.13
N VAL A 89 -7.37 -8.54 -4.72
CA VAL A 89 -6.07 -7.87 -4.58
C VAL A 89 -5.98 -7.10 -3.26
N GLY A 90 -4.76 -6.95 -2.74
CA GLY A 90 -4.53 -6.25 -1.47
C GLY A 90 -4.54 -4.74 -1.59
N SER A 91 -4.13 -4.21 -2.75
CA SER A 91 -4.05 -2.77 -3.00
C SER A 91 -4.37 -2.43 -4.45
N PHE A 92 -4.78 -1.19 -4.71
CA PHE A 92 -4.77 -0.57 -6.03
C PHE A 92 -3.97 0.72 -5.98
N TRP A 93 -3.21 1.00 -7.02
CA TRP A 93 -2.46 2.23 -7.14
C TRP A 93 -3.06 3.16 -8.18
N ALA A 94 -3.06 4.48 -7.85
CA ALA A 94 -3.42 5.55 -8.77
C ALA A 94 -4.86 5.48 -9.32
N VAL A 95 -5.82 5.09 -8.47
CA VAL A 95 -7.24 5.10 -8.85
C VAL A 95 -7.70 6.51 -9.21
N LEU A 96 -7.21 7.51 -8.48
CA LEU A 96 -7.62 8.92 -8.61
C LEU A 96 -6.68 9.74 -9.49
N ARG A 97 -5.53 9.17 -9.89
CA ARG A 97 -4.52 9.88 -10.66
C ARG A 97 -5.07 10.45 -11.96
N ALA A 98 -4.80 11.72 -12.21
CA ALA A 98 -5.21 12.44 -13.41
C ALA A 98 -4.01 13.25 -13.94
N ASP A 99 -3.38 12.73 -14.97
CA ASP A 99 -2.23 13.32 -15.65
C ASP A 99 -2.14 12.83 -17.09
N PRO A 100 -1.19 13.34 -17.90
CA PRO A 100 -1.04 12.90 -19.30
C PRO A 100 -0.80 11.40 -19.47
N TRP A 101 -0.24 10.73 -18.48
CA TRP A 101 -0.01 9.28 -18.55
C TRP A 101 -1.30 8.48 -18.43
N THR A 102 -2.18 8.85 -17.51
CA THR A 102 -3.48 8.21 -17.31
C THR A 102 -4.51 8.64 -18.35
N GLN A 103 -4.25 9.73 -19.08
CA GLN A 103 -5.16 10.38 -20.02
C GLN A 103 -6.50 10.82 -19.40
N LYS A 104 -6.55 10.92 -18.06
CA LYS A 104 -7.70 11.47 -17.35
C LYS A 104 -7.68 12.99 -17.40
N THR A 105 -8.79 13.58 -17.77
CA THR A 105 -9.03 15.03 -17.87
C THR A 105 -10.04 15.47 -16.82
N LEU A 106 -10.32 16.77 -16.74
CA LEU A 106 -11.41 17.31 -15.91
C LEU A 106 -12.78 16.71 -16.25
N GLU A 107 -12.98 16.28 -17.49
CA GLU A 107 -14.23 15.66 -17.95
C GLU A 107 -14.28 14.16 -17.63
N THR A 108 -13.19 13.43 -17.89
CA THR A 108 -13.13 11.96 -17.78
C THR A 108 -12.65 11.48 -16.43
N GLY A 109 -11.91 12.30 -15.69
CA GLY A 109 -11.47 12.03 -14.32
C GLY A 109 -12.54 12.36 -13.27
N LEU A 110 -12.18 12.23 -12.01
CA LEU A 110 -13.09 12.39 -10.88
C LEU A 110 -12.86 13.74 -10.18
N SER A 111 -13.93 14.49 -9.91
CA SER A 111 -13.87 15.58 -8.93
C SER A 111 -13.62 15.03 -7.52
N PRO A 112 -13.21 15.83 -6.54
CA PRO A 112 -13.00 15.36 -5.16
C PRO A 112 -14.20 14.60 -4.58
N GLU A 113 -15.43 15.07 -4.83
CA GLU A 113 -16.66 14.43 -4.36
C GLU A 113 -16.90 13.08 -5.05
N LEU A 114 -16.60 12.98 -6.34
CA LEU A 114 -16.72 11.73 -7.08
C LEU A 114 -15.61 10.75 -6.71
N SER A 115 -14.40 11.24 -6.38
CA SER A 115 -13.29 10.43 -5.90
C SER A 115 -13.68 9.65 -4.65
N ALA A 116 -14.23 10.32 -3.63
CA ALA A 116 -14.70 9.66 -2.43
C ALA A 116 -15.82 8.64 -2.71
N LYS A 117 -16.78 8.98 -3.61
CA LYS A 117 -17.83 8.03 -4.02
C LYS A 117 -17.27 6.82 -4.74
N ALA A 118 -16.31 7.00 -5.65
CA ALA A 118 -15.67 5.92 -6.39
C ALA A 118 -14.95 4.95 -5.44
N LEU A 119 -14.06 5.46 -4.58
CA LEU A 119 -13.32 4.62 -3.66
C LEU A 119 -14.24 3.90 -2.65
N ASN A 120 -15.29 4.57 -2.18
CA ASN A 120 -16.31 3.94 -1.33
C ASN A 120 -17.07 2.81 -2.08
N ALA A 121 -17.40 3.00 -3.36
CA ALA A 121 -18.05 1.96 -4.16
C ALA A 121 -17.15 0.75 -4.38
N LEU A 122 -15.86 0.97 -4.70
CA LEU A 122 -14.86 -0.08 -4.84
C LEU A 122 -14.66 -0.83 -3.51
N GLN A 123 -14.55 -0.11 -2.40
CA GLN A 123 -14.39 -0.69 -1.07
C GLN A 123 -15.62 -1.51 -0.65
N LYS A 124 -16.82 -0.97 -0.89
CA LYS A 124 -18.08 -1.67 -0.63
C LYS A 124 -18.13 -3.01 -1.38
N TYR A 125 -17.81 -2.99 -2.67
CA TYR A 125 -17.74 -4.21 -3.47
C TYR A 125 -16.74 -5.22 -2.90
N ALA A 126 -15.53 -4.77 -2.54
CA ALA A 126 -14.51 -5.65 -1.96
C ALA A 126 -14.99 -6.34 -0.67
N VAL A 127 -15.69 -5.59 0.19
CA VAL A 127 -16.14 -6.09 1.51
C VAL A 127 -17.41 -6.94 1.41
N GLU A 128 -18.36 -6.59 0.54
CA GLU A 128 -19.68 -7.20 0.49
C GLU A 128 -19.79 -8.29 -0.59
N GLU A 129 -19.07 -8.17 -1.71
CA GLU A 129 -19.22 -9.04 -2.88
C GLU A 129 -18.07 -10.06 -3.05
N THR A 130 -17.03 -10.02 -2.19
CA THR A 130 -15.97 -11.04 -2.21
C THR A 130 -16.11 -12.03 -1.08
N ARG A 131 -15.62 -13.24 -1.29
CA ARG A 131 -15.78 -14.37 -0.35
C ARG A 131 -15.33 -14.06 1.09
N LEU A 132 -14.17 -13.41 1.23
CA LEU A 132 -13.61 -13.08 2.54
C LEU A 132 -13.96 -11.66 3.01
N GLY A 133 -14.35 -10.77 2.09
CA GLY A 133 -14.66 -9.39 2.42
C GLY A 133 -13.46 -8.64 3.00
N ILE A 134 -12.27 -8.83 2.41
CA ILE A 134 -11.06 -8.12 2.83
C ILE A 134 -11.08 -6.73 2.21
N PRO A 135 -10.97 -5.66 3.02
CA PRO A 135 -10.85 -4.31 2.50
C PRO A 135 -9.60 -4.11 1.64
N VAL A 136 -9.70 -3.28 0.61
CA VAL A 136 -8.59 -2.94 -0.28
C VAL A 136 -7.87 -1.69 0.24
N LEU A 137 -6.56 -1.62 0.09
CA LEU A 137 -5.77 -0.41 0.31
C LEU A 137 -5.69 0.39 -0.98
N PHE A 138 -6.02 1.69 -0.93
CA PHE A 138 -5.87 2.61 -2.05
C PHE A 138 -4.60 3.44 -1.85
N ALA A 139 -3.65 3.28 -2.76
CA ALA A 139 -2.37 3.97 -2.78
C ALA A 139 -2.34 5.01 -3.90
N GLU A 140 -1.91 6.24 -3.59
CA GLU A 140 -1.89 7.35 -4.53
C GLU A 140 -0.52 8.05 -4.54
N GLU A 141 -0.18 8.71 -5.65
CA GLU A 141 1.05 9.49 -5.74
C GLU A 141 0.94 10.79 -4.95
N CYS A 142 1.90 10.98 -4.04
CA CYS A 142 1.93 12.14 -3.14
C CYS A 142 3.34 12.74 -2.96
N PRO A 143 4.14 12.91 -4.02
CA PRO A 143 5.52 13.39 -3.87
C PRO A 143 5.60 14.87 -3.45
N HIS A 144 4.73 15.72 -3.99
CA HIS A 144 4.61 17.15 -3.65
C HIS A 144 3.17 17.66 -3.85
N GLY A 145 2.20 16.87 -3.45
CA GLY A 145 0.77 17.03 -3.61
C GLY A 145 0.15 15.70 -4.00
N HIS A 146 -1.14 15.53 -3.73
CA HIS A 146 -1.87 14.37 -4.22
C HIS A 146 -2.15 14.54 -5.73
N MET A 147 -1.73 13.59 -6.56
CA MET A 147 -1.84 13.70 -8.03
C MET A 147 -3.25 13.37 -8.53
N ALA A 148 -4.25 14.06 -8.01
CA ALA A 148 -5.66 13.93 -8.40
C ALA A 148 -6.28 15.29 -8.71
N ILE A 149 -7.45 15.29 -9.33
CA ILE A 149 -8.16 16.53 -9.67
C ILE A 149 -8.63 17.24 -8.40
N GLY A 150 -8.43 18.56 -8.37
CA GLY A 150 -8.94 19.43 -7.29
C GLY A 150 -8.09 19.44 -6.03
N THR A 151 -6.82 19.04 -6.13
CA THR A 151 -5.85 19.04 -5.04
C THR A 151 -4.78 20.12 -5.23
N THR A 152 -4.06 20.42 -4.16
CA THR A 152 -2.98 21.41 -4.17
C THR A 152 -1.71 20.80 -4.77
N VAL A 153 -1.12 21.50 -5.74
CA VAL A 153 0.22 21.21 -6.25
C VAL A 153 1.20 22.09 -5.46
N PHE A 154 2.00 21.47 -4.61
CA PHE A 154 3.07 22.12 -3.88
C PHE A 154 4.34 22.23 -4.74
N PRO A 155 5.30 23.10 -4.36
CA PRO A 155 6.62 23.07 -4.98
C PRO A 155 7.24 21.67 -4.90
N THR A 156 8.08 21.32 -5.90
CA THR A 156 8.83 20.06 -5.88
C THR A 156 9.68 19.96 -4.61
N ALA A 157 10.05 18.76 -4.21
CA ALA A 157 10.78 18.53 -2.98
C ALA A 157 12.13 19.31 -2.96
N LEU A 158 12.81 19.42 -4.10
CA LEU A 158 14.04 20.21 -4.22
C LEU A 158 13.80 21.69 -3.91
N SER A 159 12.74 22.28 -4.47
CA SER A 159 12.35 23.67 -4.17
C SER A 159 11.91 23.84 -2.72
N ALA A 160 11.16 22.90 -2.20
CA ALA A 160 10.70 22.90 -0.80
C ALA A 160 11.89 22.78 0.17
N ALA A 161 12.90 21.97 -0.15
CA ALA A 161 14.10 21.79 0.65
C ALA A 161 14.93 23.08 0.75
N SER A 162 14.91 23.96 -0.28
CA SER A 162 15.62 25.25 -0.27
C SER A 162 15.14 26.22 0.81
N THR A 163 13.98 25.96 1.40
CA THR A 163 13.45 26.73 2.55
C THR A 163 14.18 26.45 3.85
N TRP A 164 14.85 25.32 3.99
CA TRP A 164 15.49 24.84 5.22
C TRP A 164 14.53 24.83 6.43
N ASN A 165 13.22 24.70 6.17
CA ASN A 165 12.18 24.84 7.18
C ASN A 165 11.43 23.50 7.43
N GLU A 166 11.87 22.76 8.45
CA GLU A 166 11.27 21.49 8.87
C GLU A 166 9.78 21.65 9.20
N GLY A 167 9.39 22.74 9.89
CA GLY A 167 7.99 22.97 10.26
C GLY A 167 7.09 23.20 9.05
N LEU A 168 7.62 23.78 7.98
CA LEU A 168 6.90 23.93 6.71
C LEU A 168 6.70 22.58 6.02
N MET A 169 7.72 21.74 6.03
CA MET A 169 7.59 20.37 5.47
C MET A 169 6.57 19.52 6.20
N LEU A 170 6.52 19.61 7.52
CA LEU A 170 5.48 18.92 8.32
C LEU A 170 4.09 19.39 7.90
N LYS A 171 3.85 20.69 7.82
CA LYS A 171 2.55 21.25 7.38
C LYS A 171 2.21 20.88 5.95
N MET A 172 3.18 20.84 5.04
CA MET A 172 2.99 20.37 3.67
C MET A 172 2.52 18.90 3.67
N GLY A 173 3.17 18.03 4.46
CA GLY A 173 2.77 16.64 4.63
C GLY A 173 1.35 16.48 5.18
N GLU A 174 0.97 17.29 6.20
CA GLU A 174 -0.38 17.31 6.77
C GLU A 174 -1.44 17.70 5.71
N ALA A 175 -1.17 18.72 4.90
CA ALA A 175 -2.08 19.18 3.85
C ALA A 175 -2.26 18.10 2.76
N ILE A 176 -1.16 17.53 2.28
CA ILE A 176 -1.17 16.44 1.28
C ILE A 176 -2.00 15.25 1.79
N ALA A 177 -1.74 14.85 3.03
CA ALA A 177 -2.45 13.72 3.64
C ALA A 177 -3.93 13.99 3.77
N LEU A 178 -4.33 15.18 4.24
CA LEU A 178 -5.71 15.55 4.41
C LEU A 178 -6.47 15.52 3.07
N GLU A 179 -5.92 16.13 2.01
CA GLU A 179 -6.53 16.13 0.69
C GLU A 179 -6.69 14.70 0.12
N ALA A 180 -5.65 13.88 0.19
CA ALA A 180 -5.67 12.50 -0.29
C ALA A 180 -6.63 11.63 0.55
N ARG A 181 -6.63 11.78 1.86
CA ARG A 181 -7.48 11.01 2.77
C ARG A 181 -8.95 11.33 2.63
N LEU A 182 -9.31 12.60 2.45
CA LEU A 182 -10.70 13.02 2.21
C LEU A 182 -11.23 12.48 0.88
N GLN A 183 -10.36 12.25 -0.11
CA GLN A 183 -10.73 11.59 -1.36
C GLN A 183 -10.75 10.06 -1.25
N GLY A 184 -10.29 9.48 -0.14
CA GLY A 184 -10.41 8.05 0.17
C GLY A 184 -9.11 7.25 0.13
N ALA A 185 -7.95 7.87 -0.17
CA ALA A 185 -6.65 7.18 -0.14
C ALA A 185 -6.28 6.70 1.27
N ASN A 186 -5.56 5.59 1.34
CA ASN A 186 -5.01 5.01 2.58
C ASN A 186 -3.50 5.19 2.67
N ILE A 187 -2.82 5.24 1.52
CA ILE A 187 -1.38 5.27 1.37
C ILE A 187 -1.01 6.37 0.37
N GLY A 188 0.01 7.15 0.69
CA GLY A 188 0.59 8.15 -0.20
C GLY A 188 2.03 7.78 -0.55
N TYR A 189 2.36 7.69 -1.84
CA TYR A 189 3.72 7.47 -2.30
C TYR A 189 4.52 8.76 -2.21
N GLY A 190 5.36 8.81 -1.21
CA GLY A 190 6.20 9.92 -0.76
C GLY A 190 6.43 9.84 0.75
N PRO A 191 7.42 10.55 1.26
CA PRO A 191 8.42 11.38 0.59
C PRO A 191 9.47 10.60 -0.20
N VAL A 192 10.09 11.29 -1.18
CA VAL A 192 11.24 10.77 -1.93
C VAL A 192 12.51 11.04 -1.11
N LEU A 193 13.12 9.98 -0.58
CA LEU A 193 14.30 10.07 0.30
C LEU A 193 15.61 9.77 -0.42
N ASP A 194 15.59 9.79 -1.75
CA ASP A 194 16.79 9.60 -2.56
C ASP A 194 17.75 10.79 -2.34
N VAL A 195 18.99 10.47 -2.00
CA VAL A 195 20.09 11.45 -1.96
C VAL A 195 20.63 11.58 -3.38
N ALA A 196 20.31 12.68 -4.06
CA ALA A 196 20.59 12.87 -5.48
C ALA A 196 21.93 13.54 -5.70
N ARG A 197 22.94 12.78 -6.14
CA ARG A 197 24.29 13.28 -6.43
C ARG A 197 24.68 13.15 -7.90
N GLU A 198 23.76 12.68 -8.74
CA GLU A 198 23.94 12.65 -10.19
C GLU A 198 23.03 13.70 -10.84
N PRO A 199 23.51 14.90 -11.17
CA PRO A 199 22.67 16.00 -11.62
C PRO A 199 22.01 15.77 -12.99
N ARG A 200 22.47 14.79 -13.77
CA ARG A 200 21.83 14.40 -15.05
C ARG A 200 20.65 13.48 -14.89
N TRP A 201 20.41 13.00 -13.66
CA TRP A 201 19.28 12.10 -13.37
C TRP A 201 17.95 12.83 -13.54
N SER A 202 17.04 12.26 -14.32
CA SER A 202 15.76 12.87 -14.70
C SER A 202 14.78 13.09 -13.55
N ARG A 203 15.01 12.51 -12.36
CA ARG A 203 14.14 12.59 -11.17
C ARG A 203 14.76 13.43 -10.04
N MET A 204 15.77 14.23 -10.34
CA MET A 204 16.44 15.10 -9.38
C MET A 204 15.46 15.99 -8.62
N GLU A 205 14.47 16.58 -9.30
CA GLU A 205 13.52 17.51 -8.71
C GLU A 205 12.56 16.89 -7.69
N GLU A 206 12.37 15.58 -7.76
CA GLU A 206 11.54 14.85 -6.78
C GLU A 206 12.20 14.76 -5.40
N THR A 207 13.53 14.97 -5.32
CA THR A 207 14.35 14.76 -4.12
C THR A 207 14.53 16.03 -3.29
N PHE A 208 15.00 15.89 -2.05
CA PHE A 208 15.41 17.00 -1.20
C PHE A 208 16.86 17.45 -1.48
N GLY A 209 17.51 16.93 -2.53
CA GLY A 209 18.85 17.29 -2.98
C GLY A 209 19.94 16.28 -2.64
N GLU A 210 21.18 16.76 -2.59
CA GLU A 210 22.40 15.93 -2.49
C GLU A 210 22.88 15.66 -1.06
N ASP A 211 22.34 16.41 -0.07
CA ASP A 211 22.76 16.31 1.32
C ASP A 211 21.91 15.29 2.09
N PRO A 212 22.51 14.22 2.61
CA PRO A 212 21.77 13.19 3.37
C PRO A 212 21.17 13.72 4.68
N VAL A 213 21.76 14.76 5.29
CA VAL A 213 21.24 15.36 6.53
C VAL A 213 19.98 16.18 6.23
N LEU A 214 20.04 17.06 5.22
CA LEU A 214 18.89 17.84 4.79
C LEU A 214 17.74 16.92 4.31
N THR A 215 18.05 15.94 3.47
CA THR A 215 17.07 14.92 3.03
C THR A 215 16.42 14.20 4.21
N THR A 216 17.23 13.87 5.23
CA THR A 216 16.69 13.22 6.46
C THR A 216 15.73 14.14 7.20
N ILE A 217 16.12 15.40 7.46
CA ILE A 217 15.32 16.34 8.25
C ILE A 217 14.01 16.64 7.52
N MET A 218 14.09 17.05 6.27
CA MET A 218 12.93 17.48 5.47
C MET A 218 11.99 16.30 5.15
N GLY A 219 12.55 15.16 4.74
CA GLY A 219 11.76 13.99 4.39
C GLY A 219 11.07 13.36 5.60
N VAL A 220 11.73 13.29 6.76
CA VAL A 220 11.11 12.79 7.98
C VAL A 220 10.01 13.73 8.48
N ALA A 221 10.20 15.04 8.36
CA ALA A 221 9.17 16.01 8.70
C ALA A 221 7.93 15.85 7.81
N MET A 222 8.11 15.74 6.51
CA MET A 222 7.01 15.48 5.56
C MET A 222 6.30 14.15 5.88
N MET A 223 7.04 13.07 6.11
CA MET A 223 6.46 11.77 6.51
C MET A 223 5.61 11.89 7.78
N LYS A 224 6.13 12.59 8.81
CA LYS A 224 5.39 12.81 10.06
C LYS A 224 4.09 13.59 9.83
N GLY A 225 4.13 14.59 8.96
CA GLY A 225 2.92 15.32 8.54
C GLY A 225 1.92 14.40 7.84
N MET A 226 2.38 13.55 6.91
CA MET A 226 1.51 12.62 6.20
C MET A 226 0.89 11.57 7.13
N GLN A 227 1.65 11.02 8.07
CA GLN A 227 1.18 9.92 8.92
C GLN A 227 0.46 10.39 10.19
N GLY A 228 0.72 11.61 10.66
CA GLY A 228 0.20 12.10 11.93
C GLY A 228 0.66 11.27 13.14
N LYS A 229 0.02 11.49 14.27
CA LYS A 229 0.29 10.76 15.54
C LYS A 229 -0.67 9.59 15.76
N VAL A 230 -1.86 9.66 15.18
CA VAL A 230 -2.93 8.68 15.37
C VAL A 230 -3.27 8.05 14.02
N GLN A 231 -3.11 6.75 13.92
CA GLN A 231 -3.50 6.00 12.72
C GLN A 231 -5.02 5.92 12.60
N ASN A 232 -5.54 5.98 11.38
CA ASN A 232 -6.98 5.89 11.08
C ASN A 232 -7.85 6.99 11.70
N ASP A 233 -7.31 8.19 11.91
CA ASP A 233 -8.05 9.34 12.40
C ASP A 233 -8.93 10.04 11.33
N GLY A 234 -8.92 9.53 10.11
CA GLY A 234 -9.65 10.09 8.97
C GLY A 234 -8.97 11.28 8.30
N LYS A 235 -7.79 11.70 8.75
CA LYS A 235 -7.05 12.87 8.24
C LYS A 235 -5.68 12.52 7.67
N HIS A 236 -5.08 11.45 8.15
CA HIS A 236 -3.73 11.03 7.80
C HIS A 236 -3.74 9.71 7.01
N LEU A 237 -2.64 9.43 6.34
CA LEU A 237 -2.42 8.22 5.55
C LEU A 237 -1.02 7.66 5.81
N TYR A 238 -0.77 6.42 5.44
CA TYR A 238 0.58 5.87 5.51
C TYR A 238 1.46 6.46 4.41
N ALA A 239 2.61 7.00 4.80
CA ALA A 239 3.64 7.47 3.89
C ALA A 239 4.46 6.27 3.36
N THR A 240 4.81 6.30 2.07
CA THR A 240 5.68 5.31 1.44
C THR A 240 7.03 5.93 1.16
N LEU A 241 8.03 5.54 1.93
CA LEU A 241 9.40 6.00 1.71
C LEU A 241 9.94 5.46 0.39
N LYS A 242 10.47 6.33 -0.48
CA LYS A 242 10.98 5.89 -1.78
C LYS A 242 12.23 6.65 -2.20
N HIS A 243 13.13 6.04 -2.97
CA HIS A 243 13.17 4.65 -3.42
C HIS A 243 14.35 3.92 -2.76
N PHE A 244 14.12 2.82 -2.16
CA PHE A 244 15.12 2.10 -1.36
C PHE A 244 15.94 1.12 -2.22
N ALA A 245 17.23 1.43 -2.56
CA ALA A 245 18.03 2.56 -2.14
C ALA A 245 19.07 2.98 -3.20
N ALA A 246 19.75 4.09 -2.91
CA ALA A 246 20.81 4.64 -3.77
C ALA A 246 20.37 4.91 -5.22
N TYR A 247 19.12 5.32 -5.41
CA TYR A 247 18.54 5.56 -6.73
C TYR A 247 18.98 6.89 -7.34
N GLY A 248 19.29 7.90 -6.51
CA GLY A 248 19.73 9.23 -6.93
C GLY A 248 21.18 9.34 -7.42
N VAL A 249 21.84 8.19 -7.66
CA VAL A 249 23.22 8.11 -8.17
C VAL A 249 23.34 7.08 -9.31
N PRO A 250 22.45 7.13 -10.30
CA PRO A 250 22.48 6.19 -11.39
C PRO A 250 23.72 6.42 -12.26
N GLU A 251 24.38 5.35 -12.66
CA GLU A 251 25.52 5.42 -13.56
C GLU A 251 25.12 6.14 -14.85
N SER A 252 25.97 7.10 -15.27
CA SER A 252 25.74 7.93 -16.48
C SER A 252 24.47 8.82 -16.44
N GLY A 253 23.83 9.00 -15.29
CA GLY A 253 22.59 9.76 -15.15
C GLY A 253 21.34 9.03 -15.67
N HIS A 254 21.47 7.82 -16.15
CA HIS A 254 20.37 7.10 -16.79
C HIS A 254 19.42 6.52 -15.75
N ASN A 255 18.14 6.88 -15.82
CA ASN A 255 17.13 6.42 -14.86
C ASN A 255 17.07 4.89 -14.80
N GLY A 256 17.17 4.32 -13.60
CA GLY A 256 17.18 2.87 -13.38
C GLY A 256 18.54 2.18 -13.60
N SER A 257 19.57 2.91 -14.04
CA SER A 257 20.94 2.35 -14.11
C SER A 257 21.46 2.00 -12.72
N ARG A 258 22.41 1.07 -12.69
CA ARG A 258 23.06 0.62 -11.46
C ARG A 258 23.69 1.77 -10.68
N ALA A 259 23.71 1.66 -9.37
CA ALA A 259 24.48 2.50 -8.48
C ALA A 259 25.80 1.81 -8.12
N ASN A 260 26.92 2.47 -8.40
CA ASN A 260 28.24 1.99 -8.03
C ASN A 260 28.65 2.61 -6.69
N CYS A 261 28.23 2.00 -5.60
CA CYS A 261 28.64 2.42 -4.26
C CYS A 261 28.98 1.19 -3.39
N GLY A 262 30.03 1.32 -2.60
CA GLY A 262 30.39 0.29 -1.62
C GLY A 262 29.50 0.36 -0.38
N MET A 263 29.49 -0.71 0.42
CA MET A 263 28.67 -0.82 1.63
C MET A 263 28.88 0.36 2.61
N ARG A 264 30.13 0.84 2.77
CA ARG A 264 30.43 1.99 3.64
C ARG A 264 29.67 3.23 3.19
N GLN A 265 29.74 3.55 1.90
CA GLN A 265 29.07 4.72 1.33
C GLN A 265 27.54 4.55 1.41
N LEU A 266 27.03 3.37 1.10
CA LEU A 266 25.60 3.06 1.22
C LEU A 266 25.10 3.35 2.64
N LEU A 267 25.77 2.82 3.67
CA LEU A 267 25.38 2.98 5.07
C LEU A 267 25.56 4.42 5.61
N SER A 268 26.51 5.18 5.10
CA SER A 268 26.82 6.53 5.61
C SER A 268 26.09 7.66 4.86
N GLU A 269 25.68 7.43 3.61
CA GLU A 269 25.16 8.49 2.76
C GLU A 269 23.73 8.25 2.26
N TYR A 270 23.43 7.05 1.74
CA TYR A 270 22.17 6.79 1.07
C TYR A 270 21.10 6.15 1.96
N LEU A 271 21.48 5.43 2.99
CA LEU A 271 20.55 4.80 3.92
C LEU A 271 20.13 5.64 5.13
N PRO A 272 20.87 6.65 5.60
CA PRO A 272 20.48 7.42 6.80
C PRO A 272 19.09 8.03 6.75
N PRO A 273 18.59 8.63 5.64
CA PRO A 273 17.23 9.16 5.57
C PRO A 273 16.17 8.09 5.82
N PHE A 274 16.30 6.92 5.18
CA PHE A 274 15.40 5.78 5.37
C PHE A 274 15.47 5.22 6.78
N ARG A 275 16.69 5.03 7.31
CA ARG A 275 16.87 4.54 8.69
C ARG A 275 16.20 5.43 9.72
N LYS A 276 16.35 6.75 9.58
CA LYS A 276 15.70 7.71 10.49
C LYS A 276 14.20 7.65 10.35
N ALA A 277 13.64 7.64 9.14
CA ALA A 277 12.21 7.54 8.92
C ALA A 277 11.61 6.24 9.46
N VAL A 278 12.28 5.10 9.29
CA VAL A 278 11.87 3.81 9.89
C VAL A 278 11.82 3.90 11.41
N LYS A 279 12.84 4.49 12.05
CA LYS A 279 12.85 4.71 13.50
C LYS A 279 11.74 5.62 13.99
N GLU A 280 11.26 6.53 13.16
CA GLU A 280 10.15 7.44 13.45
C GLU A 280 8.79 6.83 13.07
N GLY A 281 8.75 5.54 12.69
CA GLY A 281 7.51 4.79 12.50
C GLY A 281 6.94 4.80 11.09
N ALA A 282 7.77 4.89 10.05
CA ALA A 282 7.30 4.75 8.67
C ALA A 282 6.47 3.50 8.46
N GLY A 283 5.31 3.64 7.80
CA GLY A 283 4.36 2.55 7.58
C GLY A 283 4.64 1.69 6.37
N THR A 284 5.10 2.30 5.28
CA THR A 284 5.40 1.58 4.04
C THR A 284 6.70 2.08 3.40
N LEU A 285 7.26 1.26 2.51
CA LEU A 285 8.49 1.55 1.79
C LEU A 285 8.40 1.00 0.37
N MET A 286 9.08 1.64 -0.58
CA MET A 286 9.16 1.19 -1.97
C MET A 286 10.60 0.95 -2.36
N THR A 287 10.87 -0.18 -3.03
CA THR A 287 12.19 -0.47 -3.58
C THR A 287 12.51 0.44 -4.76
N SER A 288 13.77 0.54 -5.15
CA SER A 288 14.19 1.29 -6.32
C SER A 288 14.39 0.40 -7.55
N TYR A 289 14.39 1.03 -8.74
CA TYR A 289 14.60 0.31 -10.00
C TYR A 289 16.02 -0.21 -10.21
N ASN A 290 17.02 0.43 -9.61
CA ASN A 290 18.44 0.13 -9.86
C ASN A 290 18.91 -1.15 -9.17
N ALA A 291 20.10 -1.56 -9.55
CA ALA A 291 20.91 -2.53 -8.82
C ALA A 291 22.03 -1.81 -8.04
N ILE A 292 22.40 -2.35 -6.90
CA ILE A 292 23.58 -1.97 -6.13
C ILE A 292 24.57 -3.14 -6.20
N ASP A 293 25.77 -2.86 -6.64
CA ASP A 293 26.83 -3.89 -6.82
C ASP A 293 26.32 -5.15 -7.56
N GLY A 294 25.54 -4.92 -8.62
CA GLY A 294 24.96 -5.98 -9.46
C GLY A 294 23.72 -6.69 -8.89
N VAL A 295 23.29 -6.37 -7.66
CA VAL A 295 22.10 -6.97 -7.04
C VAL A 295 20.90 -6.01 -7.19
N PRO A 296 19.83 -6.39 -7.93
CA PRO A 296 18.62 -5.56 -8.04
C PRO A 296 18.01 -5.25 -6.67
N CYS A 297 17.73 -3.98 -6.36
CA CYS A 297 17.20 -3.57 -5.07
C CYS A 297 15.89 -4.31 -4.71
N THR A 298 15.03 -4.57 -5.70
CA THR A 298 13.77 -5.32 -5.54
C THR A 298 13.98 -6.80 -5.16
N ALA A 299 15.18 -7.36 -5.38
CA ALA A 299 15.53 -8.74 -5.01
C ALA A 299 16.73 -8.80 -4.04
N ASN A 300 17.05 -7.69 -3.39
CA ASN A 300 18.18 -7.60 -2.49
C ASN A 300 17.81 -7.98 -1.05
N LYS A 301 18.07 -9.24 -0.69
CA LYS A 301 17.77 -9.77 0.65
C LYS A 301 18.53 -9.03 1.76
N GLU A 302 19.78 -8.65 1.52
CA GLU A 302 20.57 -7.91 2.49
C GLU A 302 19.91 -6.57 2.84
N LEU A 303 19.42 -5.82 1.82
CA LEU A 303 18.69 -4.56 2.06
C LEU A 303 17.33 -4.79 2.71
N LEU A 304 16.48 -5.66 2.13
CA LEU A 304 15.06 -5.76 2.49
C LEU A 304 14.84 -6.57 3.77
N THR A 305 15.63 -7.59 4.00
CA THR A 305 15.50 -8.45 5.18
C THR A 305 16.54 -8.10 6.24
N ASP A 306 17.83 -8.15 5.91
CA ASP A 306 18.86 -8.11 6.94
C ASP A 306 19.03 -6.69 7.49
N VAL A 307 19.06 -5.66 6.64
CA VAL A 307 19.18 -4.26 7.08
C VAL A 307 17.80 -3.72 7.53
N LEU A 308 16.80 -3.73 6.64
CA LEU A 308 15.54 -3.06 6.89
C LEU A 308 14.76 -3.71 8.05
N ARG A 309 14.57 -5.03 8.01
CA ARG A 309 13.71 -5.73 8.99
C ARG A 309 14.50 -6.16 10.24
N ASN A 310 15.65 -6.84 10.06
CA ASN A 310 16.35 -7.42 11.19
C ASN A 310 17.14 -6.36 11.98
N GLN A 311 17.86 -5.44 11.32
CA GLN A 311 18.68 -4.43 12.01
C GLN A 311 17.87 -3.20 12.42
N TRP A 312 16.97 -2.68 11.53
CA TRP A 312 16.22 -1.46 11.84
C TRP A 312 14.86 -1.73 12.50
N GLY A 313 14.36 -2.97 12.43
CA GLY A 313 13.11 -3.37 13.05
C GLY A 313 11.86 -2.89 12.31
N PHE A 314 11.94 -2.65 11.00
CA PHE A 314 10.80 -2.23 10.19
C PHE A 314 9.65 -3.24 10.27
N LYS A 315 8.45 -2.77 10.62
CA LYS A 315 7.23 -3.58 10.83
C LYS A 315 6.19 -3.41 9.74
N GLY A 316 6.39 -2.44 8.86
CA GLY A 316 5.50 -2.20 7.74
C GLY A 316 5.72 -3.17 6.58
N PHE A 317 5.19 -2.85 5.41
CA PHE A 317 5.38 -3.66 4.21
C PHE A 317 6.06 -2.88 3.07
N VAL A 318 6.65 -3.62 2.15
CA VAL A 318 7.49 -3.12 1.07
C VAL A 318 6.82 -3.32 -0.27
N TYR A 319 6.60 -2.23 -1.01
CA TYR A 319 6.23 -2.26 -2.43
C TYR A 319 7.45 -2.48 -3.31
N SER A 320 7.29 -3.18 -4.42
CA SER A 320 8.19 -2.98 -5.56
C SER A 320 7.99 -1.56 -6.13
N ASP A 321 8.95 -1.02 -6.86
CA ASP A 321 8.63 0.05 -7.78
C ASP A 321 7.85 -0.52 -8.99
N LEU A 322 7.26 0.36 -9.80
CA LEU A 322 6.38 -0.01 -10.92
C LEU A 322 7.05 -1.03 -11.86
N ILE A 323 6.51 -2.25 -11.90
CA ILE A 323 7.00 -3.34 -12.77
C ILE A 323 8.48 -3.73 -12.49
N SER A 324 9.02 -3.37 -11.33
CA SER A 324 10.44 -3.60 -11.05
C SER A 324 10.79 -5.07 -10.75
N ILE A 325 9.80 -5.93 -10.48
CA ILE A 325 10.04 -7.38 -10.38
C ILE A 325 10.39 -7.95 -11.75
N GLU A 326 9.64 -7.60 -12.79
CA GLU A 326 9.96 -7.96 -14.17
C GLU A 326 11.31 -7.35 -14.62
N GLY A 327 11.64 -6.18 -14.09
CA GLY A 327 12.94 -5.52 -14.29
C GLY A 327 14.14 -6.36 -13.87
N ILE A 328 14.00 -7.30 -12.92
CA ILE A 328 15.05 -8.23 -12.48
C ILE A 328 15.51 -9.12 -13.65
N VAL A 329 14.58 -9.50 -14.53
CA VAL A 329 14.91 -10.26 -15.76
C VAL A 329 15.69 -9.39 -16.74
N GLY A 330 15.27 -8.12 -16.92
CA GLY A 330 15.99 -7.15 -17.75
C GLY A 330 17.43 -6.90 -17.28
N MET A 331 17.67 -6.93 -15.97
CA MET A 331 19.01 -6.86 -15.37
C MET A 331 19.79 -8.17 -15.44
N ARG A 332 19.24 -9.22 -16.05
CA ARG A 332 19.85 -10.56 -16.13
C ARG A 332 20.10 -11.21 -14.77
N ALA A 333 19.39 -10.79 -13.74
CA ALA A 333 19.48 -11.37 -12.39
C ALA A 333 18.47 -12.52 -12.17
N ALA A 334 17.56 -12.74 -13.12
CA ALA A 334 16.69 -13.91 -13.19
C ALA A 334 16.50 -14.33 -14.65
N LYS A 335 16.24 -15.61 -14.90
CA LYS A 335 16.02 -16.14 -16.26
C LYS A 335 14.65 -15.82 -16.83
N ASP A 336 13.64 -15.70 -15.95
CA ASP A 336 12.24 -15.43 -16.31
C ASP A 336 11.50 -14.76 -15.13
N ASN A 337 10.27 -14.33 -15.38
CA ASN A 337 9.44 -13.67 -14.37
C ASN A 337 9.04 -14.57 -13.20
N LYS A 338 9.03 -15.91 -13.37
CA LYS A 338 8.79 -16.84 -12.27
C LYS A 338 9.95 -16.82 -11.27
N GLU A 339 11.18 -16.92 -11.78
CA GLU A 339 12.36 -16.82 -10.94
C GLU A 339 12.50 -15.45 -10.29
N ALA A 340 12.21 -14.37 -11.03
CA ALA A 340 12.20 -13.00 -10.51
C ALA A 340 11.21 -12.82 -9.35
N ALA A 341 9.97 -13.30 -9.50
CA ALA A 341 8.96 -13.26 -8.44
C ALA A 341 9.40 -14.01 -7.18
N VAL A 342 9.96 -15.20 -7.34
CA VAL A 342 10.48 -16.01 -6.21
C VAL A 342 11.64 -15.30 -5.51
N LYS A 343 12.58 -14.71 -6.28
CA LYS A 343 13.72 -13.97 -5.72
C LYS A 343 13.26 -12.74 -4.94
N ALA A 344 12.35 -11.96 -5.51
CA ALA A 344 11.78 -10.77 -4.86
C ALA A 344 11.05 -11.13 -3.54
N LEU A 345 10.17 -12.11 -3.57
CA LEU A 345 9.45 -12.57 -2.37
C LEU A 345 10.43 -13.07 -1.28
N LYS A 346 11.41 -13.89 -1.65
CA LYS A 346 12.44 -14.40 -0.71
C LYS A 346 13.36 -13.32 -0.18
N ALA A 347 13.54 -12.23 -0.91
CA ALA A 347 14.30 -11.08 -0.45
C ALA A 347 13.57 -10.24 0.61
N GLY A 348 12.25 -10.41 0.76
CA GLY A 348 11.43 -9.67 1.73
C GLY A 348 10.53 -8.61 1.10
N LEU A 349 10.29 -8.66 -0.22
CA LEU A 349 9.29 -7.84 -0.89
C LEU A 349 7.90 -8.38 -0.57
N ASP A 350 6.96 -7.47 -0.26
CA ASP A 350 5.60 -7.85 0.12
C ASP A 350 4.59 -7.63 -1.00
N MET A 351 4.78 -6.62 -1.87
CA MET A 351 3.76 -6.22 -2.84
C MET A 351 4.33 -5.88 -4.21
N ASP A 352 3.72 -6.45 -5.25
CA ASP A 352 4.03 -6.24 -6.66
C ASP A 352 3.22 -5.06 -7.19
N LEU A 353 3.90 -3.93 -7.48
CA LEU A 353 3.26 -2.71 -7.96
C LEU A 353 3.19 -2.69 -9.48
N GLY A 354 1.97 -2.59 -10.00
CA GLY A 354 1.66 -2.38 -11.42
C GLY A 354 2.03 -3.53 -12.35
N GLY A 355 2.84 -4.46 -11.87
CA GLY A 355 3.21 -5.69 -12.57
C GLY A 355 2.16 -6.80 -12.40
N ASN A 356 2.56 -7.97 -12.82
CA ASN A 356 1.80 -9.19 -12.60
C ASN A 356 2.73 -10.40 -12.38
N ALA A 357 3.94 -10.12 -11.91
CA ALA A 357 4.93 -11.15 -11.64
C ALA A 357 4.45 -12.06 -10.50
N PHE A 358 3.96 -11.50 -9.40
CA PHE A 358 3.41 -12.28 -8.30
C PHE A 358 2.13 -13.00 -8.73
N GLY A 359 1.14 -12.29 -9.26
CA GLY A 359 -0.15 -12.86 -9.63
C GLY A 359 -0.06 -14.04 -10.59
N LYS A 360 0.81 -13.97 -11.59
CA LYS A 360 0.96 -15.03 -12.61
C LYS A 360 1.85 -16.19 -12.18
N ASN A 361 2.81 -15.96 -11.27
CA ASN A 361 3.90 -16.92 -11.10
C ASN A 361 4.02 -17.53 -9.71
N LEU A 362 3.58 -16.85 -8.62
CA LEU A 362 3.81 -17.38 -7.27
C LEU A 362 3.05 -18.68 -7.01
N LYS A 363 1.79 -18.80 -7.47
CA LYS A 363 1.06 -20.07 -7.36
C LYS A 363 1.82 -21.20 -8.06
N LYS A 364 2.22 -20.98 -9.33
CA LYS A 364 3.01 -21.96 -10.12
C LYS A 364 4.37 -22.29 -9.53
N ALA A 365 4.92 -21.41 -8.68
CA ALA A 365 6.18 -21.64 -8.00
C ALA A 365 6.01 -22.40 -6.69
N TYR A 366 4.82 -22.33 -6.09
CA TYR A 366 4.44 -23.05 -4.90
C TYR A 366 4.08 -24.53 -5.21
N GLU A 367 3.36 -24.77 -6.31
CA GLU A 367 3.08 -26.12 -6.86
C GLU A 367 4.35 -26.77 -7.40
#